data_40efc13a9acec45883f8ca3914a4e482
#
_entry.id   40efc13a9acec45883f8ca3914a4e482
#
_cell.length_a   1.000
_cell.length_b   1.000
_cell.length_c   1.000
_cell.angle_alpha   90.00
_cell.angle_beta   90.00
_cell.angle_gamma   90.00
#
_symmetry.space_group_name_H-M   'P 1'
#
loop_
_entity.id
_entity.type
_entity.pdbx_description
1 polymer ?
#
loop_
_entity_poly.entity_id
_entity_poly.type
_entity_poly.pdbx_seq_one_letter_code
_entity_poly.pdbx_strand_id
1 'polypeptide(L)'
;MSAGYHPFSITRYCLLMGLGFILICSQPLQATRKEPIFAKQKKTIVLDPGHGGHDTGASGPEGTFEKNVTLELARILAAQLENTYRVILTRTDDYFIDILSRTSIANHEKADLFISIHAGGSFLHQASGITIYFFNEISESVLTPDTASSKPLETIDHPSDWSNIQNRHQTSSKILANLLQKRINEQTIFEKSEILGAPLLVLEGADMPAVCLEIGYITNPAEEKSLQDISVLSNIAQSIQHGIDDFFEKVR
;
A
#
# COMPACT_ATOMS: atom_id res chain seq x y z
N MET A 1 18.75 -79.97 52.20
CA MET A 1 18.94 -78.84 51.23
C MET A 1 17.56 -78.26 50.98
N SER A 2 17.16 -77.23 51.69
CA SER A 2 15.87 -76.57 51.57
C SER A 2 16.07 -75.18 50.88
N ALA A 3 15.43 -75.04 49.73
CA ALA A 3 15.43 -73.80 49.00
C ALA A 3 14.30 -72.91 49.52
N GLY A 4 14.60 -71.80 50.11
CA GLY A 4 13.61 -70.83 50.60
C GLY A 4 13.10 -69.93 49.45
N TYR A 5 11.77 -69.94 49.27
CA TYR A 5 11.06 -69.04 48.41
C TYR A 5 10.75 -67.69 49.17
N HIS A 6 11.26 -66.55 48.71
CA HIS A 6 10.81 -65.29 49.18
C HIS A 6 9.64 -64.78 48.34
N PRO A 7 8.49 -64.47 48.94
CA PRO A 7 7.41 -63.83 48.19
C PRO A 7 7.73 -62.38 47.90
N PHE A 8 7.92 -62.06 46.65
CA PHE A 8 7.95 -60.64 46.16
C PHE A 8 6.56 -60.02 46.32
N SER A 9 6.52 -58.95 47.11
CA SER A 9 5.31 -58.24 47.49
C SER A 9 4.71 -57.49 46.28
N ILE A 10 3.64 -57.98 45.70
CA ILE A 10 2.84 -57.37 44.63
C ILE A 10 2.28 -55.99 45.02
N THR A 11 2.21 -55.70 46.34
CA THR A 11 1.60 -54.48 46.87
C THR A 11 2.40 -53.19 46.56
N ARG A 12 3.71 -53.30 46.25
CA ARG A 12 4.53 -52.13 45.94
C ARG A 12 4.33 -51.60 44.50
N TYR A 13 3.94 -52.46 43.56
CA TYR A 13 3.72 -52.03 42.18
C TYR A 13 2.38 -51.36 41.95
N CYS A 14 1.35 -51.72 42.72
CA CYS A 14 0.04 -51.02 42.61
C CYS A 14 0.07 -49.60 43.12
N LEU A 15 0.93 -49.26 44.08
CA LEU A 15 1.04 -47.90 44.58
C LEU A 15 1.81 -46.95 43.65
N LEU A 16 2.75 -47.46 42.88
CA LEU A 16 3.51 -46.69 41.88
C LEU A 16 2.71 -46.43 40.60
N MET A 17 1.84 -47.38 40.22
CA MET A 17 0.96 -47.21 39.04
C MET A 17 -0.19 -46.23 39.34
N GLY A 18 -0.69 -46.15 40.56
CA GLY A 18 -1.73 -45.22 40.98
C GLY A 18 -1.26 -43.75 41.01
N LEU A 19 0.01 -43.49 41.42
CA LEU A 19 0.58 -42.13 41.40
C LEU A 19 0.90 -41.66 39.97
N GLY A 20 1.25 -42.53 39.03
CA GLY A 20 1.50 -42.19 37.63
C GLY A 20 0.26 -41.73 36.89
N PHE A 21 -0.91 -42.28 37.23
CA PHE A 21 -2.17 -41.97 36.57
C PHE A 21 -2.78 -40.63 37.02
N ILE A 22 -2.48 -40.17 38.23
CA ILE A 22 -2.96 -38.89 38.77
C ILE A 22 -2.17 -37.73 38.21
N LEU A 23 -0.92 -37.92 37.79
CA LEU A 23 -0.06 -36.85 37.22
C LEU A 23 -0.36 -36.56 35.74
N ILE A 24 -1.05 -37.44 35.02
CA ILE A 24 -1.39 -37.23 33.59
C ILE A 24 -2.68 -36.42 33.41
N CYS A 25 -3.53 -36.32 34.43
CA CYS A 25 -4.80 -35.59 34.35
C CYS A 25 -4.74 -34.10 34.77
N SER A 26 -3.58 -33.58 35.14
CA SER A 26 -3.42 -32.16 35.54
C SER A 26 -2.79 -31.27 34.45
N GLN A 27 -2.98 -31.59 33.20
CA GLN A 27 -2.71 -30.62 32.14
C GLN A 27 -3.72 -29.46 32.28
N PRO A 28 -3.26 -28.21 32.47
CA PRO A 28 -4.19 -27.08 32.46
C PRO A 28 -4.89 -27.10 31.10
N LEU A 29 -6.21 -27.18 31.12
CA LEU A 29 -7.03 -26.96 29.92
C LEU A 29 -6.67 -25.57 29.40
N GLN A 30 -5.79 -25.50 28.41
CA GLN A 30 -5.52 -24.25 27.71
C GLN A 30 -6.85 -23.88 27.06
N ALA A 31 -7.56 -22.95 27.68
CA ALA A 31 -8.71 -22.32 27.08
C ALA A 31 -8.22 -21.72 25.76
N THR A 32 -8.51 -22.39 24.66
CA THR A 32 -8.36 -21.79 23.32
C THR A 32 -9.14 -20.49 23.37
N ARG A 33 -8.41 -19.38 23.43
CA ARG A 33 -8.97 -18.03 23.34
C ARG A 33 -9.73 -18.02 22.02
N LYS A 34 -11.05 -18.19 22.07
CA LYS A 34 -11.89 -18.02 20.90
C LYS A 34 -11.69 -16.57 20.48
N GLU A 35 -11.02 -16.36 19.36
CA GLU A 35 -11.01 -15.07 18.71
C GLU A 35 -12.46 -14.60 18.60
N PRO A 36 -12.74 -13.33 18.96
CA PRO A 36 -14.11 -12.82 18.90
C PRO A 36 -14.63 -13.03 17.48
N ILE A 37 -15.78 -13.68 17.36
CA ILE A 37 -16.45 -14.03 16.09
C ILE A 37 -16.72 -12.77 15.21
N PHE A 38 -16.52 -11.58 15.78
CA PHE A 38 -16.61 -10.27 15.13
C PHE A 38 -15.27 -9.50 15.21
N ALA A 39 -14.13 -10.14 14.93
CA ALA A 39 -12.93 -9.37 14.65
C ALA A 39 -13.27 -8.45 13.46
N LYS A 40 -13.28 -7.12 13.71
CA LYS A 40 -13.54 -6.13 12.66
C LYS A 40 -12.53 -6.38 11.54
N GLN A 41 -13.04 -6.72 10.35
CA GLN A 41 -12.16 -6.98 9.20
C GLN A 41 -11.28 -5.76 8.96
N LYS A 42 -9.97 -5.97 8.89
CA LYS A 42 -9.01 -4.90 8.58
C LYS A 42 -9.33 -4.33 7.20
N LYS A 43 -9.23 -3.01 7.08
CA LYS A 43 -9.26 -2.35 5.78
C LYS A 43 -8.08 -2.81 4.93
N THR A 44 -8.32 -3.02 3.63
CA THR A 44 -7.30 -3.48 2.67
C THR A 44 -6.73 -2.29 1.91
N ILE A 45 -5.40 -2.13 1.95
CA ILE A 45 -4.67 -1.10 1.23
C ILE A 45 -3.77 -1.79 0.23
N VAL A 46 -3.84 -1.37 -1.03
CA VAL A 46 -2.88 -1.78 -2.05
C VAL A 46 -1.88 -0.65 -2.29
N LEU A 47 -0.61 -0.96 -2.11
CA LEU A 47 0.52 -0.10 -2.44
C LEU A 47 1.12 -0.57 -3.76
N ASP A 48 1.29 0.34 -4.68
CA ASP A 48 1.82 0.07 -6.02
C ASP A 48 3.16 0.77 -6.22
N PRO A 49 4.29 0.10 -5.94
CA PRO A 49 5.60 0.66 -6.29
C PRO A 49 5.74 0.74 -7.81
N GLY A 50 5.85 1.97 -8.35
CA GLY A 50 5.97 2.21 -9.79
C GLY A 50 7.14 1.48 -10.42
N HIS A 51 7.05 1.22 -11.74
CA HIS A 51 8.10 0.57 -12.54
C HIS A 51 8.44 -0.86 -12.08
N GLY A 52 9.66 -1.35 -12.43
CA GLY A 52 10.16 -2.66 -12.04
C GLY A 52 10.69 -3.49 -13.22
N GLY A 53 11.61 -4.41 -12.94
CA GLY A 53 12.26 -5.25 -13.97
C GLY A 53 13.02 -4.40 -14.99
N HIS A 54 12.66 -4.55 -16.27
CA HIS A 54 13.26 -3.79 -17.37
C HIS A 54 12.83 -2.31 -17.43
N ASP A 55 11.73 -1.97 -16.81
CA ASP A 55 11.29 -0.59 -16.67
C ASP A 55 11.95 0.02 -15.42
N THR A 56 12.94 0.86 -15.64
CA THR A 56 13.71 1.49 -14.55
C THR A 56 13.02 2.73 -13.97
N GLY A 57 12.04 3.30 -14.69
CA GLY A 57 11.54 4.64 -14.41
C GLY A 57 12.59 5.71 -14.68
N ALA A 58 12.45 6.85 -14.05
CA ALA A 58 13.41 7.92 -14.11
C ALA A 58 14.75 7.51 -13.48
N SER A 59 15.83 8.16 -13.92
CA SER A 59 17.18 7.93 -13.39
C SER A 59 17.76 9.24 -12.89
N GLY A 60 18.26 9.21 -11.68
CA GLY A 60 18.97 10.34 -11.10
C GLY A 60 20.39 10.50 -11.67
N PRO A 61 21.01 11.68 -11.49
CA PRO A 61 22.37 11.95 -11.97
C PRO A 61 23.44 11.06 -11.34
N GLU A 62 23.24 10.54 -10.15
CA GLU A 62 24.15 9.59 -9.47
C GLU A 62 23.85 8.12 -9.82
N GLY A 63 22.88 7.87 -10.70
CA GLY A 63 22.53 6.52 -11.20
C GLY A 63 21.47 5.79 -10.37
N THR A 64 20.76 6.48 -9.50
CA THR A 64 19.64 5.91 -8.76
C THR A 64 18.46 5.70 -9.71
N PHE A 65 17.86 4.51 -9.70
CA PHE A 65 16.65 4.21 -10.47
C PHE A 65 15.39 4.39 -9.62
N GLU A 66 14.38 5.00 -10.21
CA GLU A 66 13.06 5.21 -9.58
C GLU A 66 12.47 3.90 -9.05
N LYS A 67 12.54 2.80 -9.83
CA LYS A 67 12.01 1.50 -9.42
C LYS A 67 12.52 1.01 -8.07
N ASN A 68 13.76 1.37 -7.71
CA ASN A 68 14.37 0.94 -6.45
C ASN A 68 13.84 1.77 -5.27
N VAL A 69 13.75 3.08 -5.46
CA VAL A 69 13.25 4.03 -4.45
C VAL A 69 11.78 3.75 -4.13
N THR A 70 10.96 3.56 -5.16
CA THR A 70 9.53 3.29 -5.00
C THR A 70 9.27 1.98 -4.28
N LEU A 71 10.05 0.93 -4.58
CA LEU A 71 9.94 -0.36 -3.91
C LEU A 71 10.37 -0.27 -2.44
N GLU A 72 11.46 0.45 -2.15
CA GLU A 72 11.95 0.61 -0.78
C GLU A 72 10.94 1.38 0.07
N LEU A 73 10.41 2.51 -0.42
CA LEU A 73 9.37 3.24 0.29
C LEU A 73 8.12 2.40 0.52
N ALA A 74 7.67 1.65 -0.49
CA ALA A 74 6.49 0.80 -0.37
C ALA A 74 6.68 -0.29 0.70
N ARG A 75 7.87 -0.87 0.83
CA ARG A 75 8.20 -1.86 1.87
C ARG A 75 8.19 -1.23 3.26
N ILE A 76 8.81 -0.06 3.42
CA ILE A 76 8.82 0.67 4.69
C ILE A 76 7.38 1.01 5.11
N LEU A 77 6.59 1.56 4.20
CA LEU A 77 5.20 1.93 4.45
C LEU A 77 4.34 0.70 4.78
N ALA A 78 4.52 -0.41 4.06
CA ALA A 78 3.82 -1.65 4.36
C ALA A 78 4.09 -2.14 5.78
N ALA A 79 5.35 -2.15 6.21
CA ALA A 79 5.74 -2.55 7.57
C ALA A 79 5.12 -1.66 8.66
N GLN A 80 4.94 -0.36 8.39
CA GLN A 80 4.29 0.56 9.33
C GLN A 80 2.76 0.33 9.40
N LEU A 81 2.13 -0.05 8.28
CA LEU A 81 0.68 -0.20 8.16
C LEU A 81 0.14 -1.58 8.60
N GLU A 82 0.93 -2.65 8.51
CA GLU A 82 0.48 -4.06 8.64
C GLU A 82 -0.17 -4.40 9.98
N ASN A 83 0.17 -3.70 11.05
CA ASN A 83 -0.47 -3.91 12.35
C ASN A 83 -1.95 -3.49 12.35
N THR A 84 -2.31 -2.45 11.60
CA THR A 84 -3.66 -1.84 11.57
C THR A 84 -4.46 -2.29 10.36
N TYR A 85 -3.80 -2.45 9.22
CA TYR A 85 -4.42 -2.71 7.92
C TYR A 85 -3.98 -4.06 7.33
N ARG A 86 -4.72 -4.56 6.35
CA ARG A 86 -4.26 -5.60 5.43
C ARG A 86 -3.55 -4.90 4.28
N VAL A 87 -2.25 -5.06 4.17
CA VAL A 87 -1.46 -4.40 3.14
C VAL A 87 -1.05 -5.40 2.07
N ILE A 88 -1.17 -4.98 0.82
CA ILE A 88 -0.77 -5.75 -0.36
C ILE A 88 0.09 -4.84 -1.23
N LEU A 89 1.23 -5.35 -1.68
CA LEU A 89 2.06 -4.69 -2.67
C LEU A 89 1.76 -5.30 -4.04
N THR A 90 1.63 -4.46 -5.07
CA THR A 90 1.49 -4.97 -6.45
C THR A 90 2.72 -5.75 -6.88
N ARG A 91 3.92 -5.32 -6.46
CA ARG A 91 5.18 -6.07 -6.57
C ARG A 91 5.95 -6.02 -5.26
N THR A 92 6.57 -7.14 -4.92
CA THR A 92 7.40 -7.29 -3.71
C THR A 92 8.89 -7.34 -4.03
N ASP A 93 9.24 -7.39 -5.32
CA ASP A 93 10.60 -7.48 -5.81
C ASP A 93 10.78 -6.74 -7.14
N ASP A 94 11.98 -6.83 -7.75
CA ASP A 94 12.31 -6.16 -9.00
C ASP A 94 11.82 -6.95 -10.22
N TYR A 95 10.51 -6.88 -10.48
CA TYR A 95 9.89 -7.39 -11.70
C TYR A 95 8.88 -6.40 -12.28
N PHE A 96 8.68 -6.49 -13.60
CA PHE A 96 7.78 -5.63 -14.34
C PHE A 96 6.31 -6.05 -14.15
N ILE A 97 5.44 -5.07 -13.96
CA ILE A 97 3.99 -5.21 -14.04
C ILE A 97 3.47 -4.13 -14.98
N ASP A 98 2.66 -4.53 -15.97
CA ASP A 98 2.02 -3.56 -16.85
C ASP A 98 1.04 -2.66 -16.08
N ILE A 99 0.81 -1.45 -16.63
CA ILE A 99 0.10 -0.40 -15.92
C ILE A 99 -1.34 -0.78 -15.56
N LEU A 100 -2.05 -1.50 -16.44
CA LEU A 100 -3.44 -1.88 -16.21
C LEU A 100 -3.58 -3.03 -15.20
N SER A 101 -2.58 -3.90 -15.13
CA SER A 101 -2.56 -4.99 -14.15
C SER A 101 -2.46 -4.48 -12.72
N ARG A 102 -1.90 -3.30 -12.48
CA ARG A 102 -1.74 -2.72 -11.14
C ARG A 102 -3.10 -2.45 -10.46
N THR A 103 -4.00 -1.74 -11.15
CA THR A 103 -5.37 -1.52 -10.66
C THR A 103 -6.21 -2.80 -10.65
N SER A 104 -5.96 -3.72 -11.60
CA SER A 104 -6.63 -5.02 -11.61
C SER A 104 -6.32 -5.86 -10.37
N ILE A 105 -5.07 -5.82 -9.87
CA ILE A 105 -4.69 -6.44 -8.59
C ILE A 105 -5.48 -5.81 -7.44
N ALA A 106 -5.56 -4.48 -7.36
CA ALA A 106 -6.29 -3.79 -6.32
C ALA A 106 -7.78 -4.13 -6.32
N ASN A 107 -8.41 -4.19 -7.50
CA ASN A 107 -9.80 -4.58 -7.68
C ASN A 107 -10.05 -6.04 -7.26
N HIS A 108 -9.16 -6.96 -7.68
CA HIS A 108 -9.24 -8.38 -7.31
C HIS A 108 -9.19 -8.56 -5.78
N GLU A 109 -8.32 -7.84 -5.11
CA GLU A 109 -8.14 -7.88 -3.67
C GLU A 109 -9.24 -7.12 -2.90
N LYS A 110 -10.17 -6.47 -3.61
CA LYS A 110 -11.25 -5.64 -3.05
C LYS A 110 -10.68 -4.60 -2.11
N ALA A 111 -9.65 -3.88 -2.57
CA ALA A 111 -8.99 -2.88 -1.77
C ALA A 111 -9.95 -1.74 -1.38
N ASP A 112 -9.79 -1.24 -0.16
CA ASP A 112 -10.46 -0.03 0.30
C ASP A 112 -9.71 1.23 -0.11
N LEU A 113 -8.44 1.08 -0.53
CA LEU A 113 -7.55 2.17 -0.92
C LEU A 113 -6.45 1.66 -1.85
N PHE A 114 -6.12 2.46 -2.88
CA PHE A 114 -5.00 2.23 -3.80
C PHE A 114 -4.06 3.45 -3.79
N ILE A 115 -2.76 3.21 -3.58
CA ILE A 115 -1.72 4.24 -3.61
C ILE A 115 -0.60 3.79 -4.53
N SER A 116 -0.45 4.44 -5.68
CA SER A 116 0.71 4.28 -6.55
C SER A 116 1.83 5.23 -6.11
N ILE A 117 3.06 4.75 -6.09
CA ILE A 117 4.23 5.46 -5.58
C ILE A 117 5.24 5.60 -6.70
N HIS A 118 5.60 6.83 -7.01
CA HIS A 118 6.54 7.25 -8.05
C HIS A 118 7.55 8.26 -7.51
N ALA A 119 8.62 8.50 -8.27
CA ALA A 119 9.58 9.58 -8.03
C ALA A 119 9.85 10.30 -9.34
N GLY A 120 9.36 11.51 -9.45
CA GLY A 120 9.26 12.29 -10.69
C GLY A 120 10.56 12.47 -11.45
N GLY A 121 10.44 12.60 -12.76
CA GLY A 121 11.51 12.98 -13.68
C GLY A 121 11.26 14.34 -14.31
N SER A 122 12.30 15.18 -14.41
CA SER A 122 12.24 16.47 -15.08
C SER A 122 13.48 16.68 -15.96
N PHE A 123 13.26 17.07 -17.21
CA PHE A 123 14.38 17.35 -18.14
C PHE A 123 15.30 18.48 -17.69
N LEU A 124 14.78 19.43 -16.92
CA LEU A 124 15.57 20.58 -16.46
C LEU A 124 16.27 20.32 -15.12
N HIS A 125 16.06 19.15 -14.51
CA HIS A 125 16.64 18.79 -13.20
C HIS A 125 16.38 19.82 -12.08
N GLN A 126 15.36 20.66 -12.22
CA GLN A 126 15.02 21.75 -11.29
C GLN A 126 13.67 21.54 -10.57
N ALA A 127 12.84 20.62 -11.09
CA ALA A 127 11.61 20.27 -10.40
C ALA A 127 11.93 19.68 -9.03
N SER A 128 11.13 20.02 -8.05
CA SER A 128 11.31 19.60 -6.66
C SER A 128 9.98 19.54 -5.92
N GLY A 129 9.95 18.76 -4.85
CA GLY A 129 8.80 18.64 -3.98
C GLY A 129 7.95 17.40 -4.25
N ILE A 130 6.86 17.27 -3.49
CA ILE A 130 5.95 16.12 -3.55
C ILE A 130 4.69 16.52 -4.28
N THR A 131 4.26 15.69 -5.26
CA THR A 131 3.00 15.92 -5.98
C THR A 131 2.05 14.75 -5.73
N ILE A 132 0.81 15.06 -5.41
CA ILE A 132 -0.23 14.08 -5.18
C ILE A 132 -1.26 14.19 -6.29
N TYR A 133 -1.35 13.17 -7.12
CA TYR A 133 -2.33 13.13 -8.20
C TYR A 133 -3.56 12.34 -7.78
N PHE A 134 -4.73 12.85 -8.13
CA PHE A 134 -5.98 12.09 -8.16
C PHE A 134 -6.53 12.06 -9.59
N PHE A 135 -7.31 11.03 -9.91
CA PHE A 135 -7.88 10.90 -11.25
C PHE A 135 -8.89 12.01 -11.52
N ASN A 136 -8.70 12.73 -12.63
CA ASN A 136 -9.61 13.73 -13.12
C ASN A 136 -9.56 13.76 -14.65
N GLU A 137 -10.68 13.50 -15.29
CA GLU A 137 -10.80 13.67 -16.74
C GLU A 137 -10.74 15.16 -17.06
N ILE A 138 -9.85 15.55 -17.97
CA ILE A 138 -9.84 16.90 -18.52
C ILE A 138 -11.09 16.98 -19.43
N SER A 139 -12.11 17.71 -18.98
CA SER A 139 -13.28 17.97 -19.82
C SER A 139 -12.82 18.69 -21.09
N GLU A 140 -13.10 18.14 -22.27
CA GLU A 140 -12.79 18.75 -23.57
C GLU A 140 -13.33 20.18 -23.72
N SER A 141 -14.27 20.60 -22.88
CA SER A 141 -14.81 21.96 -22.85
C SER A 141 -13.77 23.06 -22.55
N VAL A 142 -12.57 22.72 -22.09
CA VAL A 142 -11.50 23.68 -21.79
C VAL A 142 -10.58 23.93 -23.01
N LEU A 143 -10.67 23.13 -24.06
CA LEU A 143 -9.75 23.19 -25.20
C LEU A 143 -10.36 23.85 -26.48
N THR A 144 -11.57 24.39 -26.44
CA THR A 144 -12.12 25.11 -27.59
C THR A 144 -12.04 26.63 -27.39
N PRO A 145 -11.09 27.33 -28.03
CA PRO A 145 -11.31 28.75 -28.37
C PRO A 145 -12.47 28.80 -29.39
N ASP A 146 -13.38 29.71 -29.17
CA ASP A 146 -14.52 30.00 -30.02
C ASP A 146 -14.22 29.84 -31.55
N THR A 147 -14.60 28.73 -32.15
CA THR A 147 -14.90 28.67 -33.57
C THR A 147 -16.15 27.86 -33.75
N ALA A 148 -17.25 28.58 -33.84
CA ALA A 148 -18.52 28.05 -34.29
C ALA A 148 -18.37 27.36 -35.68
N SER A 149 -18.88 26.14 -35.79
CA SER A 149 -19.11 25.38 -37.01
C SER A 149 -18.18 24.18 -37.27
N SER A 150 -18.48 23.09 -36.61
CA SER A 150 -18.34 21.77 -37.23
C SER A 150 -19.30 20.80 -36.54
N LYS A 151 -19.97 19.96 -37.35
CA LYS A 151 -20.89 18.89 -36.93
C LYS A 151 -20.27 18.07 -35.81
N PRO A 152 -21.10 17.51 -34.89
CA PRO A 152 -20.60 16.54 -33.92
C PRO A 152 -19.92 15.41 -34.68
N LEU A 153 -18.63 15.21 -34.43
CA LEU A 153 -17.94 13.99 -34.81
C LEU A 153 -18.70 12.85 -34.12
N GLU A 154 -19.14 11.85 -34.91
CA GLU A 154 -19.76 10.66 -34.35
C GLU A 154 -18.83 10.17 -33.21
N THR A 155 -19.38 10.11 -31.99
CA THR A 155 -18.71 9.53 -30.84
C THR A 155 -18.36 8.10 -31.22
N ILE A 156 -17.09 7.86 -31.50
CA ILE A 156 -16.55 6.50 -31.48
C ILE A 156 -16.85 6.00 -30.08
N ASP A 157 -17.69 4.96 -30.01
CA ASP A 157 -18.03 4.24 -28.80
C ASP A 157 -16.71 3.65 -28.22
N HIS A 158 -15.95 4.49 -27.50
CA HIS A 158 -14.90 3.97 -26.65
C HIS A 158 -15.60 3.18 -25.55
N PRO A 159 -15.06 2.03 -25.12
CA PRO A 159 -15.62 1.33 -23.98
C PRO A 159 -15.52 2.24 -22.76
N SER A 160 -16.57 3.04 -22.58
CA SER A 160 -16.69 4.13 -21.63
C SER A 160 -16.78 3.67 -20.16
N ASP A 161 -16.65 2.36 -19.91
CA ASP A 161 -16.93 1.80 -18.60
C ASP A 161 -15.74 1.90 -17.65
N TRP A 162 -14.50 1.88 -18.15
CA TRP A 162 -13.31 1.87 -17.28
C TRP A 162 -12.91 3.27 -16.77
N SER A 163 -12.94 4.30 -17.60
CA SER A 163 -12.68 5.69 -17.20
C SER A 163 -13.71 6.19 -16.17
N ASN A 164 -14.97 5.75 -16.31
CA ASN A 164 -16.05 6.11 -15.41
C ASN A 164 -15.92 5.48 -14.00
N ILE A 165 -15.13 4.43 -13.82
CA ILE A 165 -14.97 3.76 -12.52
C ILE A 165 -14.37 4.74 -11.51
N GLN A 166 -13.25 5.38 -11.82
CA GLN A 166 -12.59 6.33 -10.91
C GLN A 166 -13.40 7.60 -10.65
N ASN A 167 -14.22 8.03 -11.59
CA ASN A 167 -15.08 9.19 -11.40
C ASN A 167 -16.02 9.05 -10.19
N ARG A 168 -16.47 7.83 -9.89
CA ARG A 168 -17.28 7.55 -8.68
C ARG A 168 -16.50 7.77 -7.39
N HIS A 169 -15.19 7.60 -7.42
CA HIS A 169 -14.29 7.72 -6.27
C HIS A 169 -13.55 9.05 -6.21
N GLN A 170 -13.71 9.94 -7.21
CA GLN A 170 -12.97 11.20 -7.33
C GLN A 170 -13.03 12.06 -6.06
N THR A 171 -14.23 12.23 -5.48
CA THR A 171 -14.39 12.99 -4.24
C THR A 171 -13.59 12.39 -3.08
N SER A 172 -13.65 11.08 -2.91
CA SER A 172 -12.91 10.38 -1.86
C SER A 172 -11.40 10.41 -2.11
N SER A 173 -10.97 10.25 -3.37
CA SER A 173 -9.56 10.38 -3.78
C SER A 173 -9.02 11.79 -3.49
N LYS A 174 -9.81 12.83 -3.76
CA LYS A 174 -9.45 14.21 -3.43
C LYS A 174 -9.37 14.47 -1.93
N ILE A 175 -10.28 13.89 -1.14
CA ILE A 175 -10.22 13.95 0.33
C ILE A 175 -8.93 13.29 0.82
N LEU A 176 -8.59 12.10 0.33
CA LEU A 176 -7.35 11.40 0.64
C LEU A 176 -6.13 12.27 0.30
N ALA A 177 -6.07 12.81 -0.93
CA ALA A 177 -4.97 13.67 -1.36
C ALA A 177 -4.75 14.86 -0.42
N ASN A 178 -5.84 15.52 0.02
CA ASN A 178 -5.74 16.64 0.96
C ASN A 178 -5.21 16.24 2.34
N LEU A 179 -5.62 15.06 2.84
CA LEU A 179 -5.15 14.57 4.14
C LEU A 179 -3.68 14.14 4.08
N LEU A 180 -3.28 13.48 3.00
CA LEU A 180 -1.88 13.13 2.74
C LEU A 180 -1.02 14.41 2.65
N GLN A 181 -1.44 15.40 1.85
CA GLN A 181 -0.72 16.67 1.73
C GLN A 181 -0.54 17.36 3.08
N LYS A 182 -1.59 17.41 3.89
CA LYS A 182 -1.53 18.00 5.23
C LYS A 182 -0.43 17.34 6.06
N ARG A 183 -0.41 16.00 6.12
CA ARG A 183 0.56 15.25 6.93
C ARG A 183 1.98 15.34 6.37
N ILE A 184 2.12 15.32 5.06
CA ILE A 184 3.40 15.52 4.37
C ILE A 184 3.99 16.89 4.73
N ASN A 185 3.21 17.96 4.64
CA ASN A 185 3.66 19.31 4.96
C ASN A 185 4.03 19.50 6.45
N GLU A 186 3.48 18.67 7.35
CA GLU A 186 3.80 18.73 8.78
C GLU A 186 5.14 18.06 9.12
N GLN A 187 5.64 17.12 8.32
CA GLN A 187 6.71 16.20 8.75
C GLN A 187 7.87 16.05 7.76
N THR A 188 7.75 16.48 6.51
CA THR A 188 8.80 16.24 5.51
C THR A 188 9.76 17.41 5.34
N ILE A 189 10.97 17.09 4.83
CA ILE A 189 11.99 18.07 4.47
C ILE A 189 11.73 18.75 3.13
N PHE A 190 10.74 18.29 2.36
CA PHE A 190 10.39 18.86 1.07
C PHE A 190 9.58 20.15 1.29
N GLU A 191 10.08 21.25 0.75
CA GLU A 191 9.51 22.59 0.96
C GLU A 191 8.14 22.78 0.30
N LYS A 192 7.82 21.94 -0.68
CA LYS A 192 6.61 22.08 -1.48
C LYS A 192 5.87 20.76 -1.62
N SER A 193 4.56 20.82 -1.49
CA SER A 193 3.68 19.77 -1.96
C SER A 193 2.47 20.36 -2.68
N GLU A 194 2.02 19.69 -3.73
CA GLU A 194 0.86 20.12 -4.51
C GLU A 194 -0.09 18.95 -4.77
N ILE A 195 -1.35 19.29 -5.06
CA ILE A 195 -2.38 18.33 -5.45
C ILE A 195 -2.85 18.68 -6.85
N LEU A 196 -2.80 17.72 -7.77
CA LEU A 196 -3.21 17.90 -9.15
C LEU A 196 -4.23 16.84 -9.57
N GLY A 197 -5.24 17.26 -10.32
CA GLY A 197 -6.15 16.35 -11.00
C GLY A 197 -5.63 16.05 -12.42
N ALA A 198 -5.43 14.77 -12.75
CA ALA A 198 -4.93 14.37 -14.06
C ALA A 198 -5.50 12.99 -14.49
N PRO A 199 -5.66 12.71 -15.79
CA PRO A 199 -6.14 11.44 -16.32
C PRO A 199 -5.00 10.39 -16.34
N LEU A 200 -4.45 10.06 -15.18
CA LEU A 200 -3.34 9.11 -15.08
C LEU A 200 -3.83 7.67 -15.30
N LEU A 201 -3.23 6.98 -16.28
CA LEU A 201 -3.54 5.59 -16.60
C LEU A 201 -3.35 4.63 -15.40
N VAL A 202 -2.38 4.92 -14.54
CA VAL A 202 -2.13 4.10 -13.34
C VAL A 202 -3.28 4.16 -12.32
N LEU A 203 -4.15 5.16 -12.41
CA LEU A 203 -5.34 5.29 -11.57
C LEU A 203 -6.62 4.86 -12.29
N GLU A 204 -6.57 4.81 -13.61
CA GLU A 204 -7.71 4.41 -14.43
C GLU A 204 -8.16 2.99 -14.10
N GLY A 205 -9.45 2.78 -13.94
CA GLY A 205 -10.02 1.47 -13.64
C GLY A 205 -9.92 1.03 -12.16
N ALA A 206 -9.32 1.80 -11.26
CA ALA A 206 -9.36 1.50 -9.83
C ALA A 206 -10.78 1.70 -9.27
N ASP A 207 -11.40 0.66 -8.71
CA ASP A 207 -12.76 0.70 -8.13
C ASP A 207 -12.72 0.98 -6.61
N MET A 208 -11.85 1.90 -6.22
CA MET A 208 -11.72 2.40 -4.85
C MET A 208 -11.09 3.81 -4.90
N PRO A 209 -11.10 4.57 -3.78
CA PRO A 209 -10.30 5.80 -3.67
C PRO A 209 -8.85 5.53 -4.01
N ALA A 210 -8.27 6.33 -4.93
CA ALA A 210 -6.93 6.10 -5.47
C ALA A 210 -6.17 7.41 -5.69
N VAL A 211 -4.87 7.37 -5.39
CA VAL A 211 -3.94 8.47 -5.63
C VAL A 211 -2.62 7.95 -6.18
N CYS A 212 -1.90 8.80 -6.94
CA CYS A 212 -0.51 8.58 -7.31
C CYS A 212 0.35 9.63 -6.61
N LEU A 213 1.41 9.19 -5.95
CA LEU A 213 2.34 10.03 -5.20
C LEU A 213 3.65 10.12 -5.96
N GLU A 214 4.03 11.33 -6.39
CA GLU A 214 5.40 11.66 -6.75
C GLU A 214 6.12 12.14 -5.49
N ILE A 215 6.98 11.29 -4.91
CA ILE A 215 7.59 11.52 -3.59
C ILE A 215 8.82 12.45 -3.62
N GLY A 216 9.02 13.14 -4.69
CA GLY A 216 10.16 13.97 -5.03
C GLY A 216 10.58 13.74 -6.47
N TYR A 217 11.60 14.47 -6.94
CA TYR A 217 12.12 14.36 -8.30
C TYR A 217 13.51 13.73 -8.30
N ILE A 218 13.60 12.45 -8.69
CA ILE A 218 14.85 11.69 -8.68
C ILE A 218 15.92 12.30 -9.60
N THR A 219 15.48 13.06 -10.63
CA THR A 219 16.39 13.81 -11.53
C THR A 219 16.99 15.06 -10.91
N ASN A 220 16.46 15.54 -9.76
CA ASN A 220 17.04 16.64 -9.00
C ASN A 220 18.15 16.08 -8.08
N PRO A 221 19.43 16.54 -8.20
CA PRO A 221 20.54 15.95 -7.45
C PRO A 221 20.38 16.01 -5.93
N ALA A 222 19.75 17.06 -5.40
CA ALA A 222 19.50 17.19 -3.97
C ALA A 222 18.44 16.20 -3.49
N GLU A 223 17.37 16.02 -4.27
CA GLU A 223 16.30 15.10 -3.93
C GLU A 223 16.68 13.64 -4.19
N GLU A 224 17.48 13.34 -5.24
CA GLU A 224 18.06 12.00 -5.43
C GLU A 224 18.81 11.55 -4.17
N LYS A 225 19.68 12.42 -3.65
CA LYS A 225 20.43 12.12 -2.41
C LYS A 225 19.50 11.90 -1.21
N SER A 226 18.45 12.71 -1.10
CA SER A 226 17.46 12.57 -0.03
C SER A 226 16.66 11.28 -0.15
N LEU A 227 16.28 10.89 -1.38
CA LEU A 227 15.52 9.68 -1.65
C LEU A 227 16.33 8.38 -1.50
N GLN A 228 17.65 8.46 -1.39
CA GLN A 228 18.53 7.34 -1.01
C GLN A 228 18.64 7.16 0.51
N ASP A 229 18.23 8.14 1.31
CA ASP A 229 18.31 8.09 2.77
C ASP A 229 17.07 7.38 3.35
N ILE A 230 17.30 6.23 3.99
CA ILE A 230 16.24 5.44 4.63
C ILE A 230 15.48 6.25 5.69
N SER A 231 16.13 7.17 6.38
CA SER A 231 15.48 8.02 7.39
C SER A 231 14.48 8.99 6.75
N VAL A 232 14.82 9.52 5.58
CA VAL A 232 13.91 10.37 4.77
C VAL A 232 12.73 9.55 4.26
N LEU A 233 12.98 8.39 3.68
CA LEU A 233 11.91 7.48 3.23
C LEU A 233 10.99 7.07 4.39
N SER A 234 11.56 6.80 5.57
CA SER A 234 10.77 6.46 6.75
C SER A 234 9.87 7.59 7.22
N ASN A 235 10.35 8.85 7.17
CA ASN A 235 9.55 10.03 7.50
C ASN A 235 8.43 10.26 6.48
N ILE A 236 8.69 10.06 5.18
CA ILE A 236 7.67 10.11 4.13
C ILE A 236 6.62 9.02 4.39
N ALA A 237 7.04 7.79 4.65
CA ALA A 237 6.14 6.68 4.96
C ALA A 237 5.25 6.99 6.17
N GLN A 238 5.81 7.56 7.24
CA GLN A 238 5.06 7.94 8.43
C GLN A 238 4.02 9.02 8.13
N SER A 239 4.37 10.01 7.31
CA SER A 239 3.43 11.04 6.88
C SER A 239 2.26 10.46 6.07
N ILE A 240 2.56 9.52 5.17
CA ILE A 240 1.55 8.80 4.38
C ILE A 240 0.67 7.95 5.30
N GLN A 241 1.24 7.20 6.25
CA GLN A 241 0.49 6.42 7.23
C GLN A 241 -0.50 7.29 8.00
N HIS A 242 -0.06 8.43 8.55
CA HIS A 242 -0.96 9.34 9.29
C HIS A 242 -2.07 9.90 8.40
N GLY A 243 -1.80 10.19 7.12
CA GLY A 243 -2.82 10.62 6.17
C GLY A 243 -3.85 9.54 5.87
N ILE A 244 -3.44 8.28 5.79
CA ILE A 244 -4.31 7.11 5.65
C ILE A 244 -5.19 6.93 6.90
N ASP A 245 -4.61 7.04 8.09
CA ASP A 245 -5.34 6.94 9.35
C ASP A 245 -6.43 8.01 9.44
N ASP A 246 -6.09 9.27 9.17
CA ASP A 246 -7.04 10.38 9.10
C ASP A 246 -8.16 10.13 8.07
N PHE A 247 -7.82 9.56 6.92
CA PHE A 247 -8.80 9.25 5.88
C PHE A 247 -9.82 8.21 6.37
N PHE A 248 -9.38 7.09 6.92
CA PHE A 248 -10.29 6.07 7.40
C PHE A 248 -11.05 6.47 8.67
N GLU A 249 -10.56 7.44 9.43
CA GLU A 249 -11.34 8.06 10.52
C GLU A 249 -12.46 8.94 9.98
N LYS A 250 -12.19 9.69 8.91
CA LYS A 250 -13.15 10.66 8.33
C LYS A 250 -14.26 9.99 7.52
N VAL A 251 -14.01 8.85 6.86
CA VAL A 251 -14.98 8.16 6.00
C VAL A 251 -15.73 7.02 6.72
N ARG A 252 -15.57 6.92 8.02
CA ARG A 252 -16.38 6.05 8.89
C ARG A 252 -17.81 6.53 8.98
#